data_91ce4578b9b5292bf828450e2839e87d
#
_entry.id   91ce4578b9b5292bf828450e2839e87d
#
_cell.length_a   1.000
_cell.length_b   1.000
_cell.length_c   1.000
_cell.angle_alpha   90.00
_cell.angle_beta   90.00
_cell.angle_gamma   90.00
#
_symmetry.space_group_name_H-M   'P 1'
#
loop_
_entity.id
_entity.type
_entity.pdbx_description
1 polymer ?
#
loop_
_entity_poly.entity_id
_entity_poly.type
_entity_poly.pdbx_seq_one_letter_code
_entity_poly.pdbx_strand_id
1 'polypeptide(L)'
;MANKKNGSTGEVLSTKAKVANVIIMVFLFLGAIIMIFPLIYMVLMSCMTINETIAVNFVWFPSVWHWENYAEVAQDPQFYSGVLNSIIVAVPTLLIGCFTSSLAAFSFAKLRFRGKNVFFLCLLATMMIPFASIMIPQYVMFSKVGLLSTLLPLILPGALGNISVIFFLRQNLAGIPSTLVEAALID
;
A
#
# COMPACT_ATOMS: atom_id res chain seq x y z
N MET A 1 -39.27 24.03 27.65
CA MET A 1 -37.99 24.72 27.87
C MET A 1 -37.13 23.87 28.77
N ALA A 2 -36.17 23.13 28.23
CA ALA A 2 -35.17 22.37 29.00
C ALA A 2 -33.80 22.64 28.34
N ASN A 3 -33.01 23.44 29.01
CA ASN A 3 -31.71 23.95 28.64
C ASN A 3 -30.69 22.81 28.81
N LYS A 4 -30.27 22.19 27.70
CA LYS A 4 -29.21 21.17 27.68
C LYS A 4 -27.85 21.87 27.61
N LYS A 5 -27.29 22.18 28.79
CA LYS A 5 -25.91 22.66 28.92
C LYS A 5 -24.95 21.62 28.35
N ASN A 6 -24.33 21.91 27.22
CA ASN A 6 -23.13 21.25 26.75
C ASN A 6 -21.98 21.62 27.69
N GLY A 7 -21.76 20.78 28.70
CA GLY A 7 -20.55 20.82 29.49
C GLY A 7 -19.45 20.06 28.74
N SER A 8 -18.52 20.76 28.15
CA SER A 8 -17.19 20.20 27.80
C SER A 8 -16.44 19.94 29.11
N THR A 9 -16.71 18.78 29.73
CA THR A 9 -15.90 18.26 30.81
C THR A 9 -14.54 17.87 30.23
N GLY A 10 -13.57 18.77 30.36
CA GLY A 10 -12.16 18.38 30.28
C GLY A 10 -11.92 17.33 31.36
N GLU A 11 -11.95 16.05 31.00
CA GLU A 11 -11.56 14.96 31.89
C GLU A 11 -10.12 15.24 32.35
N VAL A 12 -9.98 15.65 33.63
CA VAL A 12 -8.67 15.77 34.26
C VAL A 12 -8.17 14.34 34.43
N LEU A 13 -7.37 13.88 33.46
CA LEU A 13 -6.76 12.56 33.48
C LEU A 13 -6.08 12.34 34.86
N SER A 14 -6.40 11.23 35.50
CA SER A 14 -5.73 10.78 36.73
C SER A 14 -4.22 10.80 36.54
N THR A 15 -3.46 11.10 37.60
CA THR A 15 -1.98 11.12 37.58
C THR A 15 -1.41 9.83 37.00
N LYS A 16 -2.02 8.67 37.28
CA LYS A 16 -1.66 7.37 36.71
C LYS A 16 -1.85 7.33 35.18
N ALA A 17 -2.94 7.92 34.68
CA ALA A 17 -3.19 7.98 33.23
C ALA A 17 -2.21 8.93 32.54
N LYS A 18 -1.82 10.03 33.16
CA LYS A 18 -0.79 10.95 32.64
C LYS A 18 0.57 10.25 32.53
N VAL A 19 0.98 9.52 33.58
CA VAL A 19 2.23 8.74 33.56
C VAL A 19 2.19 7.65 32.49
N ALA A 20 1.09 6.90 32.37
CA ALA A 20 0.94 5.90 31.32
C ALA A 20 1.03 6.50 29.91
N ASN A 21 0.40 7.66 29.67
CA ASN A 21 0.48 8.36 28.39
C ASN A 21 1.89 8.82 28.07
N VAL A 22 2.66 9.31 29.06
CA VAL A 22 4.06 9.69 28.87
C VAL A 22 4.91 8.47 28.49
N ILE A 23 4.72 7.34 29.18
CA ILE A 23 5.44 6.09 28.85
C ILE A 23 5.11 5.65 27.43
N ILE A 24 3.82 5.62 27.05
CA ILE A 24 3.38 5.26 25.68
C ILE A 24 4.03 6.23 24.67
N MET A 25 4.02 7.53 24.92
CA MET A 25 4.61 8.54 24.05
C MET A 25 6.11 8.30 23.85
N VAL A 26 6.85 7.99 24.91
CA VAL A 26 8.29 7.67 24.83
C VAL A 26 8.53 6.43 23.98
N PHE A 27 7.73 5.35 24.19
CA PHE A 27 7.84 4.15 23.37
C PHE A 27 7.51 4.41 21.88
N LEU A 28 6.47 5.18 21.61
CA LEU A 28 6.12 5.56 20.23
C LEU A 28 7.23 6.42 19.59
N PHE A 29 7.81 7.35 20.34
CA PHE A 29 8.90 8.19 19.87
C PHE A 29 10.16 7.38 19.54
N LEU A 30 10.55 6.46 20.43
CA LEU A 30 11.68 5.54 20.17
C LEU A 30 11.40 4.64 18.96
N GLY A 31 10.19 4.11 18.86
CA GLY A 31 9.76 3.35 17.67
C GLY A 31 9.84 4.18 16.39
N ALA A 32 9.41 5.43 16.41
CA ALA A 32 9.50 6.32 15.27
C ALA A 32 10.95 6.59 14.83
N ILE A 33 11.88 6.79 15.79
CA ILE A 33 13.31 6.95 15.49
C ILE A 33 13.85 5.71 14.77
N ILE A 34 13.54 4.50 15.28
CA ILE A 34 13.98 3.25 14.67
C ILE A 34 13.42 3.10 13.24
N MET A 35 12.16 3.51 13.02
CA MET A 35 11.54 3.45 11.69
C MET A 35 12.10 4.48 10.70
N ILE A 36 12.53 5.64 11.19
CA ILE A 36 13.10 6.70 10.34
C ILE A 36 14.58 6.43 10.02
N PHE A 37 15.28 5.70 10.89
CA PHE A 37 16.71 5.42 10.72
C PHE A 37 17.09 4.87 9.33
N PRO A 38 16.41 3.86 8.75
CA PRO A 38 16.75 3.38 7.41
C PRO A 38 16.64 4.45 6.32
N LEU A 39 15.66 5.36 6.44
CA LEU A 39 15.48 6.45 5.48
C LEU A 39 16.61 7.48 5.59
N ILE A 40 16.98 7.84 6.81
CA ILE A 40 18.13 8.73 7.04
C ILE A 40 19.41 8.10 6.48
N TYR A 41 19.64 6.82 6.78
CA TYR A 41 20.82 6.11 6.31
C TYR A 41 20.84 6.00 4.78
N MET A 42 19.70 5.78 4.12
CA MET A 42 19.59 5.80 2.66
C MET A 42 20.04 7.16 2.07
N VAL A 43 19.66 8.28 2.71
CA VAL A 43 20.11 9.62 2.27
C VAL A 43 21.61 9.81 2.52
N LEU A 44 22.15 9.29 3.61
CA LEU A 44 23.59 9.32 3.87
C LEU A 44 24.36 8.50 2.81
N MET A 45 23.90 7.28 2.54
CA MET A 45 24.51 6.40 1.52
C MET A 45 24.47 7.02 0.12
N SER A 46 23.43 7.76 -0.23
CA SER A 46 23.34 8.38 -1.56
C SER A 46 24.44 9.43 -1.82
N CYS A 47 25.06 9.94 -0.75
CA CYS A 47 26.19 10.87 -0.82
C CYS A 47 27.56 10.18 -0.66
N MET A 48 27.59 8.85 -0.52
CA MET A 48 28.82 8.06 -0.39
C MET A 48 29.40 7.67 -1.73
N THR A 49 30.69 7.34 -1.75
CA THR A 49 31.33 6.66 -2.88
C THR A 49 30.90 5.18 -2.94
N ILE A 50 31.03 4.56 -4.12
CA ILE A 50 30.77 3.12 -4.28
C ILE A 50 31.61 2.29 -3.31
N ASN A 51 32.88 2.65 -3.12
CA ASN A 51 33.78 1.94 -2.22
C ASN A 51 33.32 1.98 -0.75
N GLU A 52 32.78 3.12 -0.30
CA GLU A 52 32.20 3.25 1.04
C GLU A 52 30.92 2.45 1.20
N THR A 53 30.07 2.43 0.15
CA THR A 53 28.78 1.72 0.16
C THR A 53 28.94 0.20 0.21
N ILE A 54 29.97 -0.35 -0.45
CA ILE A 54 30.26 -1.81 -0.48
C ILE A 54 31.32 -2.23 0.52
N ALA A 55 31.81 -1.33 1.38
CA ALA A 55 32.84 -1.63 2.35
C ALA A 55 32.40 -2.74 3.32
N VAL A 56 33.31 -3.66 3.63
CA VAL A 56 33.05 -4.75 4.61
C VAL A 56 32.75 -4.18 5.99
N ASN A 57 33.44 -3.09 6.36
CA ASN A 57 33.16 -2.37 7.60
C ASN A 57 32.02 -1.37 7.38
N PHE A 58 31.04 -1.37 8.26
CA PHE A 58 29.90 -0.47 8.17
C PHE A 58 30.32 0.99 8.30
N VAL A 59 30.04 1.80 7.29
CA VAL A 59 30.35 3.22 7.23
C VAL A 59 29.10 4.01 7.62
N TRP A 60 29.15 4.73 8.74
CA TRP A 60 28.01 5.50 9.26
C TRP A 60 27.80 6.83 8.52
N PHE A 61 28.89 7.50 8.13
CA PHE A 61 28.85 8.81 7.48
C PHE A 61 29.81 8.82 6.32
N PRO A 62 29.47 9.51 5.20
CA PRO A 62 30.40 9.68 4.08
C PRO A 62 31.66 10.44 4.54
N SER A 63 32.82 10.01 4.09
CA SER A 63 34.08 10.72 4.32
C SER A 63 34.14 12.07 3.60
N VAL A 64 33.53 12.11 2.42
CA VAL A 64 33.28 13.31 1.61
C VAL A 64 31.84 13.24 1.10
N TRP A 65 31.14 14.36 1.14
CA TRP A 65 29.75 14.43 0.66
C TRP A 65 29.71 14.64 -0.84
N HIS A 66 29.29 13.62 -1.57
CA HIS A 66 29.18 13.61 -3.04
C HIS A 66 27.76 13.99 -3.48
N TRP A 67 27.43 15.28 -3.40
CA TRP A 67 26.13 15.79 -3.89
C TRP A 67 25.99 15.72 -5.40
N GLU A 68 27.11 15.63 -6.11
CA GLU A 68 27.17 15.41 -7.56
C GLU A 68 26.49 14.12 -8.02
N ASN A 69 26.39 13.08 -7.14
CA ASN A 69 25.68 11.85 -7.45
C ASN A 69 24.22 12.10 -7.88
N TYR A 70 23.58 13.10 -7.27
CA TYR A 70 22.22 13.49 -7.65
C TYR A 70 22.17 14.16 -9.03
N ALA A 71 23.18 14.95 -9.37
CA ALA A 71 23.28 15.58 -10.67
C ALA A 71 23.55 14.55 -11.78
N GLU A 72 24.37 13.54 -11.51
CA GLU A 72 24.64 12.43 -12.44
C GLU A 72 23.35 11.63 -12.72
N VAL A 73 22.63 11.24 -11.68
CA VAL A 73 21.33 10.54 -11.84
C VAL A 73 20.31 11.40 -12.58
N ALA A 74 20.28 12.71 -12.30
CA ALA A 74 19.38 13.63 -12.98
C ALA A 74 19.72 13.87 -14.47
N GLN A 75 20.92 13.51 -14.91
CA GLN A 75 21.33 13.59 -16.32
C GLN A 75 21.20 12.26 -17.06
N ASP A 76 20.93 11.16 -16.34
CA ASP A 76 20.80 9.83 -16.94
C ASP A 76 19.43 9.66 -17.63
N PRO A 77 19.41 9.49 -18.98
CA PRO A 77 18.16 9.24 -19.71
C PRO A 77 17.43 7.97 -19.26
N GLN A 78 18.14 6.95 -18.72
CA GLN A 78 17.55 5.71 -18.22
C GLN A 78 16.74 5.97 -16.95
N PHE A 79 17.16 6.91 -16.11
CA PHE A 79 16.40 7.31 -14.93
C PHE A 79 15.01 7.83 -15.31
N TYR A 80 14.94 8.76 -16.27
CA TYR A 80 13.65 9.32 -16.72
C TYR A 80 12.75 8.28 -17.38
N SER A 81 13.32 7.42 -18.22
CA SER A 81 12.55 6.33 -18.84
C SER A 81 12.04 5.33 -17.80
N GLY A 82 12.85 5.03 -16.79
CA GLY A 82 12.44 4.20 -15.65
C GLY A 82 11.29 4.81 -14.84
N VAL A 83 11.37 6.10 -14.53
CA VAL A 83 10.30 6.84 -13.82
C VAL A 83 9.02 6.85 -14.67
N LEU A 84 9.14 7.16 -15.99
CA LEU A 84 8.00 7.17 -16.89
C LEU A 84 7.32 5.79 -16.97
N ASN A 85 8.11 4.74 -17.17
CA ASN A 85 7.59 3.36 -17.18
C ASN A 85 6.91 2.99 -15.86
N SER A 86 7.47 3.42 -14.73
CA SER A 86 6.84 3.21 -13.41
C SER A 86 5.49 3.90 -13.31
N ILE A 87 5.35 5.13 -13.81
CA ILE A 87 4.08 5.85 -13.86
C ILE A 87 3.09 5.15 -14.79
N ILE A 88 3.53 4.75 -15.99
CA ILE A 88 2.71 4.04 -16.99
C ILE A 88 2.20 2.70 -16.44
N VAL A 89 2.96 2.03 -15.59
CA VAL A 89 2.53 0.80 -14.92
C VAL A 89 1.64 1.12 -13.72
N ALA A 90 2.06 2.00 -12.84
CA ALA A 90 1.38 2.24 -11.57
C ALA A 90 -0.01 2.86 -11.73
N VAL A 91 -0.13 3.90 -12.59
CA VAL A 91 -1.40 4.65 -12.72
C VAL A 91 -2.54 3.78 -13.24
N PRO A 92 -2.42 3.06 -14.38
CA PRO A 92 -3.49 2.18 -14.84
C PRO A 92 -3.75 1.03 -13.86
N THR A 93 -2.70 0.42 -13.29
CA THR A 93 -2.85 -0.68 -12.32
C THR A 93 -3.67 -0.23 -11.11
N LEU A 94 -3.38 0.94 -10.55
CA LEU A 94 -4.10 1.48 -9.40
C LEU A 94 -5.54 1.86 -9.77
N LEU A 95 -5.75 2.64 -10.81
CA LEU A 95 -7.08 3.14 -11.18
C LEU A 95 -8.03 2.01 -11.58
N ILE A 96 -7.58 1.15 -12.50
CA ILE A 96 -8.40 0.03 -12.97
C ILE A 96 -8.56 -1.00 -11.86
N GLY A 97 -7.47 -1.33 -11.12
CA GLY A 97 -7.50 -2.29 -10.02
C GLY A 97 -8.39 -1.84 -8.85
N CYS A 98 -8.40 -0.56 -8.49
CA CYS A 98 -9.34 -0.02 -7.50
C CYS A 98 -10.78 -0.10 -7.98
N PHE A 99 -11.03 0.25 -9.25
CA PHE A 99 -12.36 0.19 -9.84
C PHE A 99 -12.90 -1.25 -9.89
N THR A 100 -12.14 -2.18 -10.45
CA THR A 100 -12.52 -3.60 -10.55
C THR A 100 -12.70 -4.24 -9.17
N SER A 101 -11.79 -3.95 -8.22
CA SER A 101 -11.90 -4.42 -6.83
C SER A 101 -13.13 -3.87 -6.13
N SER A 102 -13.48 -2.60 -6.36
CA SER A 102 -14.67 -1.96 -5.77
C SER A 102 -15.96 -2.58 -6.29
N LEU A 103 -16.06 -2.83 -7.61
CA LEU A 103 -17.20 -3.52 -8.21
C LEU A 103 -17.36 -4.95 -7.66
N ALA A 104 -16.28 -5.71 -7.58
CA ALA A 104 -16.28 -7.04 -7.00
C ALA A 104 -16.70 -7.01 -5.52
N ALA A 105 -16.11 -6.11 -4.72
CA ALA A 105 -16.42 -5.95 -3.31
C ALA A 105 -17.89 -5.57 -3.08
N PHE A 106 -18.43 -4.64 -3.87
CA PHE A 106 -19.84 -4.27 -3.83
C PHE A 106 -20.74 -5.46 -4.14
N SER A 107 -20.41 -6.21 -5.20
CA SER A 107 -21.17 -7.40 -5.58
C SER A 107 -21.19 -8.44 -4.46
N PHE A 108 -20.05 -8.71 -3.84
CA PHE A 108 -19.93 -9.62 -2.71
C PHE A 108 -20.49 -9.08 -1.38
N ALA A 109 -20.65 -7.77 -1.21
CA ALA A 109 -21.25 -7.18 -0.03
C ALA A 109 -22.77 -7.07 -0.15
N LYS A 110 -23.27 -6.46 -1.21
CA LYS A 110 -24.65 -5.96 -1.34
C LYS A 110 -25.54 -6.81 -2.24
N LEU A 111 -25.03 -7.41 -3.31
CA LEU A 111 -25.86 -8.18 -4.23
C LEU A 111 -26.18 -9.56 -3.67
N ARG A 112 -27.35 -10.11 -4.08
CA ARG A 112 -27.80 -11.47 -3.75
C ARG A 112 -27.71 -12.33 -5.01
N PHE A 113 -26.81 -13.32 -5.03
CA PHE A 113 -26.69 -14.30 -6.11
C PHE A 113 -26.29 -15.66 -5.55
N ARG A 114 -26.64 -16.74 -6.31
CA ARG A 114 -26.37 -18.12 -5.91
C ARG A 114 -24.85 -18.38 -5.93
N GLY A 115 -24.36 -19.04 -4.88
CA GLY A 115 -22.95 -19.40 -4.77
C GLY A 115 -22.03 -18.25 -4.27
N LYS A 116 -22.56 -17.06 -3.97
CA LYS A 116 -21.80 -15.88 -3.50
C LYS A 116 -20.70 -16.21 -2.49
N ASN A 117 -21.04 -16.97 -1.46
CA ASN A 117 -20.08 -17.30 -0.39
C ASN A 117 -19.01 -18.29 -0.87
N VAL A 118 -19.38 -19.23 -1.74
CA VAL A 118 -18.43 -20.19 -2.31
C VAL A 118 -17.43 -19.47 -3.21
N PHE A 119 -17.91 -18.62 -4.13
CA PHE A 119 -17.01 -17.81 -4.98
C PHE A 119 -16.09 -16.91 -4.16
N PHE A 120 -16.62 -16.29 -3.13
CA PHE A 120 -15.79 -15.46 -2.26
C PHE A 120 -14.75 -16.26 -1.49
N LEU A 121 -15.11 -17.46 -0.98
CA LEU A 121 -14.17 -18.36 -0.33
C LEU A 121 -13.07 -18.85 -1.29
N CYS A 122 -13.42 -19.18 -2.54
CA CYS A 122 -12.46 -19.54 -3.58
C CYS A 122 -11.48 -18.39 -3.85
N LEU A 123 -11.97 -17.14 -3.93
CA LEU A 123 -11.10 -15.98 -4.07
C LEU A 123 -10.14 -15.83 -2.87
N LEU A 124 -10.64 -15.98 -1.66
CA LEU A 124 -9.79 -15.93 -0.46
C LEU A 124 -8.75 -17.06 -0.43
N ALA A 125 -9.10 -18.25 -0.88
CA ALA A 125 -8.17 -19.38 -0.96
C ALA A 125 -6.98 -19.07 -1.89
N THR A 126 -7.17 -18.28 -2.94
CA THR A 126 -6.04 -17.90 -3.82
C THR A 126 -5.01 -17.00 -3.13
N MET A 127 -5.36 -16.28 -2.04
CA MET A 127 -4.40 -15.52 -1.25
C MET A 127 -3.39 -16.41 -0.52
N MET A 128 -3.73 -17.67 -0.30
CA MET A 128 -2.82 -18.63 0.34
C MET A 128 -1.71 -19.12 -0.61
N ILE A 129 -1.86 -18.88 -1.91
CA ILE A 129 -0.86 -19.27 -2.91
C ILE A 129 0.27 -18.23 -2.89
N PRO A 130 1.51 -18.61 -2.52
CA PRO A 130 2.61 -17.67 -2.51
C PRO A 130 2.94 -17.18 -3.93
N PHE A 131 3.22 -15.89 -4.06
CA PHE A 131 3.51 -15.27 -5.37
C PHE A 131 4.64 -15.99 -6.12
N ALA A 132 5.67 -16.45 -5.40
CA ALA A 132 6.78 -17.20 -5.99
C ALA A 132 6.33 -18.44 -6.79
N SER A 133 5.25 -19.10 -6.35
CA SER A 133 4.72 -20.31 -7.02
C SER A 133 3.99 -20.00 -8.33
N ILE A 134 3.42 -18.79 -8.45
CA ILE A 134 2.67 -18.39 -9.66
C ILE A 134 3.54 -17.60 -10.64
N MET A 135 4.70 -17.12 -10.24
CA MET A 135 5.57 -16.28 -11.06
C MET A 135 6.01 -16.98 -12.36
N ILE A 136 6.47 -18.23 -12.28
CA ILE A 136 6.93 -18.99 -13.44
C ILE A 136 5.76 -19.33 -14.40
N PRO A 137 4.63 -19.90 -13.95
CA PRO A 137 3.45 -20.10 -14.79
C PRO A 137 2.95 -18.81 -15.45
N GLN A 138 2.94 -17.69 -14.73
CA GLN A 138 2.53 -16.40 -15.24
C GLN A 138 3.49 -15.90 -16.33
N TYR A 139 4.80 -16.03 -16.15
CA TYR A 139 5.80 -15.71 -17.16
C TYR A 139 5.58 -16.54 -18.44
N VAL A 140 5.42 -17.85 -18.32
CA VAL A 140 5.16 -18.75 -19.45
C VAL A 140 3.87 -18.37 -20.19
N MET A 141 2.82 -18.02 -19.45
CA MET A 141 1.56 -17.56 -20.03
C MET A 141 1.76 -16.29 -20.86
N PHE A 142 2.42 -15.25 -20.30
CA PHE A 142 2.69 -14.01 -21.03
C PHE A 142 3.64 -14.20 -22.21
N SER A 143 4.59 -15.14 -22.11
CA SER A 143 5.47 -15.51 -23.21
C SER A 143 4.68 -16.09 -24.38
N LYS A 144 3.76 -17.02 -24.12
CA LYS A 144 2.95 -17.67 -25.15
C LYS A 144 2.03 -16.70 -25.90
N VAL A 145 1.57 -15.64 -25.24
CA VAL A 145 0.73 -14.61 -25.88
C VAL A 145 1.54 -13.42 -26.41
N GLY A 146 2.89 -13.49 -26.37
CA GLY A 146 3.78 -12.48 -26.97
C GLY A 146 3.82 -11.14 -26.22
N LEU A 147 3.48 -11.10 -24.94
CA LEU A 147 3.40 -9.85 -24.15
C LEU A 147 4.67 -9.49 -23.38
N LEU A 148 5.70 -10.36 -23.36
CA LEU A 148 6.90 -10.15 -22.54
C LEU A 148 7.71 -8.87 -22.90
N SER A 149 7.63 -8.42 -24.14
CA SER A 149 8.29 -7.19 -24.61
C SER A 149 7.51 -5.91 -24.30
N THR A 150 6.43 -6.01 -23.54
CA THR A 150 5.56 -4.87 -23.17
C THR A 150 5.46 -4.69 -21.66
N LEU A 151 4.85 -3.59 -21.21
CA LEU A 151 4.56 -3.34 -19.78
C LEU A 151 3.26 -4.03 -19.31
N LEU A 152 2.50 -4.66 -20.20
CA LEU A 152 1.21 -5.29 -19.87
C LEU A 152 1.29 -6.41 -18.82
N PRO A 153 2.34 -7.27 -18.79
CA PRO A 153 2.48 -8.28 -17.74
C PRO A 153 2.57 -7.69 -16.31
N LEU A 154 3.01 -6.44 -16.18
CA LEU A 154 3.09 -5.74 -14.90
C LEU A 154 1.76 -5.08 -14.54
N ILE A 155 0.97 -4.68 -15.52
CA ILE A 155 -0.31 -3.96 -15.33
C ILE A 155 -1.47 -4.93 -15.12
N LEU A 156 -1.61 -5.93 -15.99
CA LEU A 156 -2.80 -6.80 -16.08
C LEU A 156 -3.15 -7.51 -14.78
N PRO A 157 -2.20 -8.16 -14.06
CA PRO A 157 -2.55 -8.87 -12.83
C PRO A 157 -3.15 -7.97 -11.75
N GLY A 158 -2.60 -6.77 -11.58
CA GLY A 158 -3.11 -5.80 -10.61
C GLY A 158 -4.40 -5.09 -11.07
N ALA A 159 -4.56 -4.85 -12.37
CA ALA A 159 -5.74 -4.22 -12.95
C ALA A 159 -7.00 -5.12 -12.91
N LEU A 160 -6.84 -6.43 -12.96
CA LEU A 160 -7.95 -7.37 -12.85
C LEU A 160 -8.58 -7.45 -11.46
N GLY A 161 -7.98 -6.79 -10.48
CA GLY A 161 -8.46 -6.70 -9.11
C GLY A 161 -7.52 -7.36 -8.11
N ASN A 162 -7.39 -6.74 -6.95
CA ASN A 162 -6.59 -7.25 -5.84
C ASN A 162 -7.51 -7.87 -4.79
N ILE A 163 -7.31 -9.15 -4.47
CA ILE A 163 -8.18 -9.90 -3.56
C ILE A 163 -8.15 -9.33 -2.15
N SER A 164 -6.99 -8.84 -1.68
CA SER A 164 -6.89 -8.17 -0.36
C SER A 164 -7.73 -6.90 -0.32
N VAL A 165 -7.72 -6.12 -1.40
CA VAL A 165 -8.54 -4.90 -1.53
C VAL A 165 -10.02 -5.27 -1.61
N ILE A 166 -10.40 -6.30 -2.39
CA ILE A 166 -11.77 -6.81 -2.46
C ILE A 166 -12.25 -7.26 -1.08
N PHE A 167 -11.45 -8.01 -0.34
CA PHE A 167 -11.79 -8.47 1.01
C PHE A 167 -12.01 -7.29 1.94
N PHE A 168 -11.07 -6.35 2.00
CA PHE A 168 -11.12 -5.18 2.87
C PHE A 168 -12.32 -4.30 2.56
N LEU A 169 -12.55 -3.98 1.29
CA LEU A 169 -13.70 -3.18 0.86
C LEU A 169 -15.03 -3.89 1.14
N ARG A 170 -15.12 -5.21 0.88
CA ARG A 170 -16.32 -5.99 1.21
C ARG A 170 -16.66 -5.92 2.69
N GLN A 171 -15.67 -6.04 3.59
CA GLN A 171 -15.89 -5.96 5.03
C GLN A 171 -16.45 -4.58 5.43
N ASN A 172 -15.88 -3.51 4.90
CA ASN A 172 -16.37 -2.15 5.14
C ASN A 172 -17.79 -1.95 4.58
N LEU A 173 -18.04 -2.36 3.34
CA LEU A 173 -19.36 -2.24 2.70
C LEU A 173 -20.42 -3.08 3.41
N ALA A 174 -20.08 -4.24 3.97
CA ALA A 174 -21.02 -5.07 4.73
C ALA A 174 -21.55 -4.36 5.98
N GLY A 175 -20.75 -3.49 6.59
CA GLY A 175 -21.15 -2.67 7.76
C GLY A 175 -22.07 -1.49 7.44
N ILE A 176 -22.20 -1.11 6.18
CA ILE A 176 -23.09 0.01 5.77
C ILE A 176 -24.56 -0.49 5.76
N PRO A 177 -25.51 0.23 6.38
CA PRO A 177 -26.94 -0.12 6.37
C PRO A 177 -27.52 -0.25 4.95
N SER A 178 -28.38 -1.26 4.73
CA SER A 178 -29.03 -1.49 3.41
C SER A 178 -29.98 -0.34 3.02
N THR A 179 -30.46 0.41 3.99
CA THR A 179 -31.32 1.58 3.75
C THR A 179 -30.70 2.64 2.86
N LEU A 180 -29.37 2.79 2.90
CA LEU A 180 -28.64 3.72 2.00
C LEU A 180 -28.63 3.23 0.55
N VAL A 181 -28.55 1.89 0.37
CA VAL A 181 -28.61 1.29 -0.97
C VAL A 181 -30.02 1.38 -1.52
N GLU A 182 -31.03 1.20 -0.67
CA GLU A 182 -32.45 1.33 -1.04
C GLU A 182 -32.81 2.78 -1.40
N ALA A 183 -32.28 3.75 -0.66
CA ALA A 183 -32.47 5.17 -0.99
C ALA A 183 -31.88 5.52 -2.36
N ALA A 184 -30.69 5.05 -2.69
CA ALA A 184 -30.04 5.26 -3.98
C ALA A 184 -30.73 4.57 -5.17
N LEU A 185 -31.68 3.65 -4.91
CA LEU A 185 -32.50 3.01 -5.95
C LEU A 185 -33.78 3.79 -6.25
N ILE A 186 -34.18 4.72 -5.36
CA ILE A 186 -35.39 5.51 -5.45
C ILE A 186 -35.10 6.86 -6.11
N ASP A 187 -33.89 7.39 -5.99
CA ASP A 187 -33.38 8.60 -6.66
C ASP A 187 -32.96 8.31 -8.11
#